data_32052926b2ee2785e99135e7c76993aa
#
_entry.id   32052926b2ee2785e99135e7c76993aa
#
_cell.length_a   1.000
_cell.length_b   1.000
_cell.length_c   1.000
_cell.angle_alpha   90.00
_cell.angle_beta   90.00
_cell.angle_gamma   90.00
#
_symmetry.space_group_name_H-M   'P 1'
#
loop_
_entity.id
_entity.type
_entity.pdbx_description
1 polymer ?
#
loop_
_entity_poly.entity_id
_entity_poly.type
_entity_poly.pdbx_seq_one_letter_code
_entity_poly.pdbx_strand_id
1 'polypeptide(L)'
;STGRRLLDLAVAGGARALGRSGGPGLCVGGRADIIGLDADAPIFAGQGCDTFLESWIFSGNVPVVKDVFVGGNHVVQAGRHPREQEIATEYRKVVAGLTA
;
A
#
# COMPACT_ATOMS: atom_id res chain seq x y z
N SER A 1 19.38 3.99 -3.28
CA SER A 1 18.66 4.33 -4.50
C SER A 1 17.66 5.46 -4.27
N THR A 2 17.26 6.13 -5.33
CA THR A 2 16.28 7.23 -5.23
C THR A 2 14.91 6.72 -4.81
N GLY A 3 14.45 5.60 -5.35
CA GLY A 3 13.18 5.00 -4.98
C GLY A 3 13.12 4.59 -3.52
N ARG A 4 14.18 3.98 -3.00
CA ARG A 4 14.29 3.64 -1.59
C ARG A 4 14.24 4.88 -0.70
N ARG A 5 14.96 5.93 -1.08
CA ARG A 5 14.98 7.18 -0.33
C ARG A 5 13.59 7.83 -0.29
N LEU A 6 12.89 7.88 -1.43
CA LEU A 6 11.54 8.43 -1.49
C LEU A 6 10.57 7.64 -0.62
N LEU A 7 10.66 6.31 -0.64
CA LEU A 7 9.83 5.46 0.19
C LEU A 7 10.11 5.70 1.67
N ASP A 8 11.38 5.72 2.08
CA ASP A 8 11.75 5.96 3.48
C ASP A 8 11.25 7.32 3.98
N LEU A 9 11.34 8.36 3.15
CA LEU A 9 10.81 9.69 3.49
C LEU A 9 9.29 9.68 3.62
N ALA A 10 8.59 8.97 2.74
CA ALA A 10 7.13 8.86 2.80
C ALA A 10 6.67 8.12 4.05
N VAL A 11 7.34 7.02 4.40
CA VAL A 11 7.01 6.21 5.59
C VAL A 11 7.25 7.02 6.86
N ALA A 12 8.40 7.67 6.97
CA ALA A 12 8.74 8.49 8.13
C ALA A 12 7.80 9.70 8.27
N GLY A 13 7.51 10.39 7.17
CA GLY A 13 6.61 11.53 7.15
C GLY A 13 5.17 11.16 7.50
N GLY A 14 4.70 10.04 6.98
CA GLY A 14 3.37 9.51 7.30
C GLY A 14 3.24 9.14 8.76
N ALA A 15 4.24 8.49 9.34
CA ALA A 15 4.26 8.15 10.76
C ALA A 15 4.19 9.41 11.65
N ARG A 16 4.96 10.44 11.31
CA ARG A 16 4.91 11.72 12.04
C ARG A 16 3.53 12.39 11.92
N ALA A 17 2.95 12.40 10.74
CA ALA A 17 1.64 12.99 10.49
C ALA A 17 0.54 12.31 11.31
N LEU A 18 0.66 11.01 11.54
CA LEU A 18 -0.28 10.22 12.33
C LEU A 18 0.02 10.27 13.83
N GLY A 19 1.09 10.94 14.26
CA GLY A 19 1.50 10.97 15.66
C GLY A 19 2.02 9.64 16.20
N ARG A 20 2.52 8.76 15.33
CA ARG A 20 3.05 7.45 15.71
C ARG A 20 4.44 7.59 16.32
N SER A 21 4.63 6.99 17.49
CA SER A 21 5.87 7.11 18.28
C SER A 21 6.79 5.90 18.26
N GLY A 22 6.33 4.77 17.68
CA GLY A 22 7.09 3.52 17.68
C GLY A 22 8.15 3.40 16.58
N GLY A 23 8.46 4.49 15.88
CA GLY A 23 9.35 4.49 14.72
C GLY A 23 8.64 4.06 13.43
N PRO A 24 9.16 4.51 12.28
CA PRO A 24 8.59 4.13 10.98
C PRO A 24 9.06 2.74 10.56
N GLY A 25 8.21 2.04 9.80
CA GLY A 25 8.56 0.78 9.19
C GLY A 25 8.45 -0.43 10.10
N LEU A 26 9.03 -1.52 9.65
CA LEU A 26 8.97 -2.82 10.34
C LEU A 26 10.07 -2.92 11.37
N CYS A 27 9.69 -3.02 12.63
CA CYS A 27 10.64 -3.17 13.73
C CYS A 27 10.02 -3.96 14.87
N VAL A 28 10.88 -4.59 15.68
CA VAL A 28 10.44 -5.32 16.88
C VAL A 28 9.79 -4.35 17.85
N GLY A 29 8.60 -4.70 18.34
CA GLY A 29 7.81 -3.83 19.21
C GLY A 29 6.99 -2.78 18.46
N GLY A 30 7.18 -2.65 17.15
CA GLY A 30 6.41 -1.73 16.32
C GLY A 30 5.05 -2.29 15.93
N ARG A 31 4.19 -1.42 15.40
CA ARG A 31 2.88 -1.83 14.90
C ARG A 31 3.03 -2.65 13.63
N ALA A 32 2.27 -3.72 13.51
CA ALA A 32 2.27 -4.59 12.33
C ALA A 32 1.34 -4.05 11.23
N ASP A 33 1.73 -2.92 10.62
CA ASP A 33 1.13 -2.35 9.43
C ASP A 33 2.06 -2.65 8.25
N ILE A 34 1.66 -3.58 7.39
CA ILE A 34 2.54 -4.19 6.39
C ILE A 34 1.80 -4.26 5.07
N ILE A 35 2.48 -3.92 3.98
CA ILE A 35 1.98 -4.21 2.63
C ILE A 35 2.87 -5.26 1.97
N GLY A 36 2.24 -6.17 1.23
CA GLY A 36 2.92 -7.13 0.38
C GLY A 36 2.70 -6.78 -1.08
N LEU A 37 3.77 -6.73 -1.85
CA LEU A 37 3.69 -6.46 -3.29
C LEU A 37 3.67 -7.77 -4.07
N ASP A 38 2.97 -7.77 -5.22
CA ASP A 38 2.95 -8.90 -6.13
C ASP A 38 4.26 -8.95 -6.92
N ALA A 39 5.18 -9.80 -6.48
CA ALA A 39 6.48 -9.97 -7.13
C ALA A 39 6.38 -10.54 -8.56
N ASP A 40 5.26 -11.17 -8.91
CA ASP A 40 5.01 -11.73 -10.24
C ASP A 40 4.43 -10.69 -11.21
N ALA A 41 4.14 -9.48 -10.76
CA ALA A 41 3.64 -8.43 -11.63
C ALA A 41 4.66 -8.11 -12.74
N PRO A 42 4.21 -7.91 -13.99
CA PRO A 42 5.12 -7.67 -15.12
C PRO A 42 6.10 -6.51 -14.94
N ILE A 43 5.73 -5.46 -14.18
CA ILE A 43 6.63 -4.33 -13.93
C ILE A 43 7.88 -4.72 -13.15
N PHE A 44 7.85 -5.86 -12.45
CA PHE A 44 9.00 -6.37 -11.70
C PHE A 44 9.81 -7.40 -12.47
N ALA A 45 9.46 -7.70 -13.72
CA ALA A 45 10.19 -8.68 -14.52
C ALA A 45 11.66 -8.29 -14.68
N GLY A 46 12.55 -9.22 -14.39
CA GLY A 46 13.98 -9.01 -14.48
C GLY A 46 14.58 -8.12 -13.38
N GLN A 47 13.79 -7.70 -12.39
CA GLN A 47 14.26 -6.85 -11.30
C GLN A 47 14.80 -7.68 -10.15
N GLY A 48 15.95 -7.26 -9.61
CA GLY A 48 16.50 -7.80 -8.37
C GLY A 48 16.04 -6.97 -7.16
N CYS A 49 16.52 -7.36 -5.97
CA CYS A 49 16.18 -6.66 -4.73
C CYS A 49 16.53 -5.17 -4.78
N ASP A 50 17.63 -4.80 -5.46
CA ASP A 50 18.12 -3.42 -5.51
C ASP A 50 17.26 -2.51 -6.39
N THR A 51 16.56 -3.07 -7.38
CA THR A 51 15.79 -2.29 -8.36
C THR A 51 14.28 -2.43 -8.20
N PHE A 52 13.84 -3.31 -7.32
CA PHE A 52 12.42 -3.60 -7.10
C PHE A 52 11.64 -2.35 -6.65
N LEU A 53 12.16 -1.63 -5.66
CA LEU A 53 11.52 -0.40 -5.16
C LEU A 53 11.52 0.72 -6.21
N GLU A 54 12.59 0.83 -7.01
CA GLU A 54 12.64 1.78 -8.12
C GLU A 54 11.51 1.51 -9.11
N SER A 55 11.32 0.25 -9.49
CA SER A 55 10.26 -0.14 -10.41
C SER A 55 8.89 0.19 -9.86
N TRP A 56 8.65 -0.07 -8.58
CA TRP A 56 7.37 0.25 -7.96
C TRP A 56 7.11 1.75 -7.92
N ILE A 57 8.08 2.53 -7.45
CA ILE A 57 7.91 3.98 -7.25
C ILE A 57 7.73 4.72 -8.58
N PHE A 58 8.44 4.30 -9.63
CA PHE A 58 8.48 5.04 -10.89
C PHE A 58 7.69 4.43 -12.05
N SER A 59 7.04 3.30 -11.87
CA SER A 59 6.36 2.58 -12.96
C SER A 59 4.90 2.97 -13.20
N GLY A 60 4.45 4.10 -12.66
CA GLY A 60 3.08 4.59 -12.90
C GLY A 60 2.04 3.99 -11.96
N ASN A 61 0.80 3.87 -12.43
CA ASN A 61 -0.37 3.57 -11.61
C ASN A 61 -0.84 2.12 -11.68
N VAL A 62 0.05 1.18 -11.95
CA VAL A 62 -0.31 -0.24 -11.95
C VAL A 62 -0.50 -0.71 -10.51
N PRO A 63 -1.67 -1.28 -10.14
CA PRO A 63 -1.89 -1.78 -8.79
C PRO A 63 -1.11 -3.06 -8.57
N VAL A 64 -0.12 -3.02 -7.69
CA VAL A 64 0.73 -4.17 -7.36
C VAL A 64 0.70 -4.55 -5.89
N VAL A 65 -0.08 -3.85 -5.09
CA VAL A 65 -0.28 -4.21 -3.68
C VAL A 65 -1.23 -5.40 -3.62
N LYS A 66 -0.72 -6.52 -3.15
CA LYS A 66 -1.44 -7.79 -3.10
C LYS A 66 -2.02 -8.07 -1.72
N ASP A 67 -1.28 -7.74 -0.69
CA ASP A 67 -1.66 -7.99 0.69
C ASP A 67 -1.47 -6.73 1.53
N VAL A 68 -2.40 -6.49 2.46
CA VAL A 68 -2.30 -5.41 3.44
C VAL A 68 -2.66 -5.96 4.81
N PHE A 69 -1.79 -5.71 5.77
CA PHE A 69 -2.01 -6.01 7.20
C PHE A 69 -2.09 -4.69 7.96
N VAL A 70 -3.12 -4.56 8.77
CA VAL A 70 -3.31 -3.40 9.65
C VAL A 70 -3.37 -3.88 11.09
N GLY A 71 -2.40 -3.48 11.90
CA GLY A 71 -2.27 -3.95 13.27
C GLY A 71 -2.20 -5.48 13.37
N GLY A 72 -1.58 -6.14 12.40
CA GLY A 72 -1.49 -7.59 12.30
C GLY A 72 -2.70 -8.28 11.68
N ASN A 73 -3.77 -7.57 11.36
CA ASN A 73 -4.96 -8.13 10.71
C ASN A 73 -4.82 -8.08 9.19
N HIS A 74 -5.03 -9.20 8.52
CA HIS A 74 -4.93 -9.33 7.07
C HIS A 74 -6.22 -8.79 6.41
N VAL A 75 -6.22 -7.51 6.04
CA VAL A 75 -7.42 -6.82 5.55
C VAL A 75 -7.56 -6.82 4.04
N VAL A 76 -6.46 -6.95 3.29
CA VAL A 76 -6.48 -7.11 1.83
C VAL A 76 -5.73 -8.39 1.49
N GLN A 77 -6.39 -9.30 0.74
CA GLN A 77 -5.84 -10.57 0.29
C GLN A 77 -5.99 -10.68 -1.22
N ALA A 78 -4.92 -11.03 -1.91
CA ALA A 78 -4.91 -11.15 -3.37
C ALA A 78 -5.49 -9.89 -4.05
N GLY A 79 -5.19 -8.73 -3.52
CA GLY A 79 -5.66 -7.45 -4.03
C GLY A 79 -7.13 -7.13 -3.72
N ARG A 80 -7.80 -7.92 -2.88
CA ARG A 80 -9.25 -7.76 -2.62
C ARG A 80 -9.50 -7.44 -1.14
N HIS A 81 -10.30 -6.40 -0.90
CA HIS A 81 -10.81 -6.07 0.43
C HIS A 81 -12.20 -6.70 0.61
N PRO A 82 -12.53 -7.28 1.80
CA PRO A 82 -13.81 -7.98 1.99
C PRO A 82 -15.05 -7.10 1.82
N ARG A 83 -14.91 -5.80 2.01
CA ARG A 83 -16.04 -4.85 1.90
C ARG A 83 -16.02 -3.99 0.65
N GLU A 84 -15.13 -4.24 -0.31
CA GLU A 84 -14.97 -3.34 -1.45
C GLU A 84 -16.22 -3.24 -2.33
N GLN A 85 -16.95 -4.32 -2.52
CA GLN A 85 -18.17 -4.29 -3.32
C GLN A 85 -19.30 -3.53 -2.62
N GLU A 86 -19.45 -3.74 -1.32
CA GLU A 86 -20.39 -2.99 -0.50
C GLU A 86 -20.10 -1.49 -0.55
N ILE A 87 -18.84 -1.12 -0.39
CA ILE A 87 -18.40 0.28 -0.43
C ILE A 87 -18.65 0.88 -1.82
N ALA A 88 -18.31 0.16 -2.88
CA ALA A 88 -18.54 0.62 -4.25
C ALA A 88 -20.04 0.82 -4.54
N THR A 89 -20.88 -0.07 -4.04
CA THR A 89 -22.33 0.04 -4.20
C THR A 89 -22.87 1.29 -3.50
N GLU A 90 -22.48 1.52 -2.25
CA GLU A 90 -22.89 2.71 -1.52
C GLU A 90 -22.36 4.00 -2.16
N TYR A 91 -21.12 3.99 -2.62
CA TYR A 91 -20.54 5.12 -3.34
C TYR A 91 -21.36 5.49 -4.58
N ARG A 92 -21.73 4.49 -5.40
CA ARG A 92 -22.54 4.72 -6.60
C ARG A 92 -23.89 5.33 -6.26
N LYS A 93 -24.54 4.89 -5.19
CA LYS A 93 -25.81 5.46 -4.74
C LYS A 93 -25.67 6.94 -4.38
N VAL A 94 -24.66 7.28 -3.61
CA VAL A 94 -24.41 8.66 -3.18
C VAL A 94 -24.15 9.55 -4.39
N VAL A 95 -23.29 9.12 -5.30
CA VAL A 95 -22.95 9.90 -6.50
C VAL A 95 -24.16 10.06 -7.40
N ALA A 96 -24.96 9.02 -7.61
CA ALA A 96 -26.18 9.10 -8.40
C ALA A 96 -27.17 10.11 -7.81
N GLY A 97 -27.31 10.16 -6.47
CA GLY A 97 -28.13 11.15 -5.80
C GLY A 97 -27.65 12.59 -5.96
N LEU A 98 -26.34 12.79 -6.05
CA LEU A 98 -25.74 14.12 -6.23
C LEU A 98 -25.85 14.63 -7.68
N THR A 99 -25.91 13.72 -8.66
CA THR A 99 -25.91 14.06 -10.09
C THR A 99 -27.30 13.99 -10.73
N ALA A 100 -28.29 13.57 -9.98
CA ALA A 100 -29.69 13.45 -10.46
C ALA A 100 -30.37 14.82 -10.62
#